data_8e8506f03af70aa8c8e2491600128481
#
_entry.id   8e8506f03af70aa8c8e2491600128481
#
_cell.length_a   1.000
_cell.length_b   1.000
_cell.length_c   1.000
_cell.angle_alpha   90.00
_cell.angle_beta   90.00
_cell.angle_gamma   90.00
#
_symmetry.space_group_name_H-M   'P 1'
#
loop_
_entity.id
_entity.type
_entity.pdbx_description
1 polymer ?
#
loop_
_entity_poly.entity_id
_entity_poly.type
_entity_poly.pdbx_seq_one_letter_code
_entity_poly.pdbx_strand_id
1 'polypeptide(L)'
;GIPLTNDDVHRLQKKPNGARRLVIAYMSVGEAEDYRYYWKAGWEKSKPQFLEQENKLWKGNYKVRYWDKQWHVILYGNGNEELFGDSYPGRVIAAGFDGVYMDVLDAAHYFQEKK
;
A
#
# COMPACT_ATOMS: atom_id res chain seq x y z
N GLY A 1 -0.12 -4.59 11.77
CA GLY A 1 0.12 -3.57 12.74
C GLY A 1 -1.09 -2.66 12.97
N ILE A 2 -1.03 -1.88 14.01
CA ILE A 2 -2.08 -0.92 14.32
C ILE A 2 -1.90 0.30 13.40
N PRO A 3 -2.93 0.70 12.64
CA PRO A 3 -2.79 1.85 11.75
C PRO A 3 -2.59 3.15 12.56
N LEU A 4 -1.82 4.07 11.99
CA LEU A 4 -1.65 5.39 12.57
C LEU A 4 -2.95 6.19 12.46
N THR A 5 -3.30 6.89 13.54
CA THR A 5 -4.45 7.80 13.55
C THR A 5 -4.06 9.17 12.98
N ASN A 6 -5.07 10.01 12.66
CA ASN A 6 -4.83 11.41 12.27
C ASN A 6 -4.00 12.14 13.33
N ASP A 7 -4.27 11.91 14.62
CA ASP A 7 -3.53 12.54 15.70
C ASP A 7 -2.07 12.11 15.71
N ASP A 8 -1.79 10.82 15.44
CA ASP A 8 -0.44 10.31 15.34
C ASP A 8 0.33 10.99 14.20
N VAL A 9 -0.31 11.12 13.03
CA VAL A 9 0.30 11.78 11.87
C VAL A 9 0.55 13.26 12.17
N HIS A 10 -0.41 13.95 12.78
CA HIS A 10 -0.25 15.36 13.18
C HIS A 10 0.92 15.55 14.12
N ARG A 11 1.09 14.65 15.08
CA ARG A 11 2.24 14.72 16.01
C ARG A 11 3.56 14.54 15.29
N LEU A 12 3.63 13.63 14.32
CA LEU A 12 4.83 13.43 13.51
C LEU A 12 5.16 14.64 12.64
N GLN A 13 4.15 15.39 12.21
CA GLN A 13 4.34 16.59 11.39
C GLN A 13 4.90 17.77 12.15
N LYS A 14 4.85 17.77 13.47
CA LYS A 14 5.36 18.87 14.29
C LYS A 14 6.78 18.56 14.74
N LYS A 15 7.68 19.51 14.51
CA LYS A 15 9.05 19.46 15.06
C LYS A 15 9.05 20.02 16.48
N PRO A 16 10.05 19.65 17.31
CA PRO A 16 10.15 20.21 18.68
C PRO A 16 10.23 21.72 18.73
N ASN A 17 10.77 22.38 17.71
CA ASN A 17 10.88 23.84 17.62
C ASN A 17 9.61 24.51 17.06
N GLY A 18 8.53 23.78 16.85
CA GLY A 18 7.28 24.31 16.29
C GLY A 18 7.21 24.33 14.77
N ALA A 19 8.30 24.05 14.06
CA ALA A 19 8.28 23.99 12.61
C ALA A 19 7.56 22.73 12.12
N ARG A 20 7.04 22.78 10.88
CA ARG A 20 6.33 21.66 10.29
C ARG A 20 7.28 20.69 9.58
N ARG A 21 7.02 19.40 9.74
CA ARG A 21 7.73 18.31 9.07
C ARG A 21 6.77 17.66 8.08
N LEU A 22 7.25 17.33 6.88
CA LEU A 22 6.49 16.51 5.95
C LEU A 22 6.55 15.04 6.40
N VAL A 23 5.40 14.38 6.39
CA VAL A 23 5.29 12.95 6.73
C VAL A 23 4.74 12.22 5.51
N ILE A 24 5.56 11.32 4.96
CA ILE A 24 5.26 10.58 3.74
C ILE A 24 5.00 9.12 4.11
N ALA A 25 3.91 8.55 3.61
CA ALA A 25 3.61 7.14 3.82
C ALA A 25 4.32 6.29 2.75
N TYR A 26 4.92 5.20 3.17
CA TYR A 26 5.45 4.19 2.25
C TYR A 26 4.30 3.32 1.76
N MET A 27 4.24 3.08 0.45
CA MET A 27 3.23 2.23 -0.16
C MET A 27 3.87 1.32 -1.19
N SER A 28 3.76 0.01 -1.00
CA SER A 28 4.19 -0.95 -2.00
C SER A 28 3.10 -1.10 -3.04
N VAL A 29 3.45 -0.94 -4.31
CA VAL A 29 2.55 -1.09 -5.46
C VAL A 29 2.78 -2.43 -6.15
N GLY A 30 3.99 -2.95 -6.05
CA GLY A 30 4.37 -4.21 -6.69
C GLY A 30 4.19 -5.44 -5.80
N GLU A 31 3.88 -5.25 -4.53
CA GLU A 31 3.67 -6.35 -3.59
C GLU A 31 2.49 -6.05 -2.68
N ALA A 32 1.71 -7.08 -2.35
CA ALA A 32 0.70 -7.01 -1.31
C ALA A 32 1.34 -7.42 0.02
N GLU A 33 0.91 -6.78 1.09
CA GLU A 33 1.46 -7.00 2.43
C GLU A 33 0.34 -7.51 3.34
N ASP A 34 0.57 -8.64 4.02
CA ASP A 34 -0.48 -9.33 4.76
C ASP A 34 -0.95 -8.60 6.03
N TYR A 35 -0.26 -7.53 6.42
CA TYR A 35 -0.64 -6.70 7.57
C TYR A 35 -1.39 -5.43 7.17
N ARG A 36 -1.69 -5.23 5.88
CA ARG A 36 -2.42 -4.06 5.40
C ARG A 36 -3.93 -4.28 5.47
N TYR A 37 -4.66 -3.16 5.49
CA TYR A 37 -6.13 -3.17 5.63
C TYR A 37 -6.85 -4.00 4.57
N TYR A 38 -6.31 -4.05 3.33
CA TYR A 38 -6.97 -4.74 2.21
C TYR A 38 -6.83 -6.26 2.27
N TRP A 39 -5.93 -6.77 3.09
CA TRP A 39 -5.67 -8.21 3.18
C TRP A 39 -6.87 -8.92 3.83
N LYS A 40 -7.35 -9.97 3.19
CA LYS A 40 -8.44 -10.78 3.72
C LYS A 40 -7.92 -12.09 4.30
N ALA A 41 -8.52 -12.51 5.40
CA ALA A 41 -8.13 -13.76 6.07
C ALA A 41 -8.24 -14.94 5.08
N GLY A 42 -7.20 -15.75 5.06
CA GLY A 42 -7.15 -16.93 4.20
C GLY A 42 -6.52 -16.72 2.84
N TRP A 43 -6.14 -15.50 2.50
CA TRP A 43 -5.50 -15.21 1.20
C TRP A 43 -4.19 -15.98 1.00
N GLU A 44 -3.46 -16.28 2.05
CA GLU A 44 -2.22 -17.06 1.96
C GLU A 44 -2.48 -18.48 1.44
N LYS A 45 -3.70 -19.00 1.63
CA LYS A 45 -4.11 -20.35 1.17
C LYS A 45 -5.00 -20.29 -0.06
N SER A 46 -5.91 -19.32 -0.11
CA SER A 46 -6.86 -19.13 -1.21
C SER A 46 -6.60 -17.77 -1.85
N LYS A 47 -5.56 -17.72 -2.67
CA LYS A 47 -5.07 -16.47 -3.26
C LYS A 47 -6.05 -15.91 -4.29
N PRO A 48 -6.38 -14.61 -4.24
CA PRO A 48 -7.06 -13.95 -5.34
C PRO A 48 -6.17 -13.98 -6.58
N GLN A 49 -6.77 -13.75 -7.75
CA GLN A 49 -6.07 -13.89 -9.03
C GLN A 49 -4.81 -13.02 -9.14
N PHE A 50 -4.83 -11.84 -8.53
CA PHE A 50 -3.68 -10.93 -8.61
C PHE A 50 -2.53 -11.32 -7.68
N LEU A 51 -2.76 -12.19 -6.70
CA LEU A 51 -1.76 -12.53 -5.69
C LEU A 51 -0.86 -13.67 -6.19
N GLU A 52 0.44 -13.42 -6.21
CA GLU A 52 1.46 -14.38 -6.58
C GLU A 52 2.13 -14.94 -5.31
N GLN A 53 3.28 -15.55 -5.41
CA GLN A 53 3.94 -16.19 -4.27
C GLN A 53 4.57 -15.17 -3.31
N GLU A 54 4.76 -15.60 -2.07
CA GLU A 54 5.41 -14.83 -1.03
C GLU A 54 6.87 -14.53 -1.37
N ASN A 55 7.31 -13.31 -1.01
CA ASN A 55 8.71 -12.91 -1.15
C ASN A 55 9.55 -13.72 -0.15
N LYS A 56 10.62 -14.36 -0.64
CA LYS A 56 11.46 -15.24 0.19
C LYS A 56 12.27 -14.47 1.23
N LEU A 57 12.57 -13.21 0.98
CA LEU A 57 13.35 -12.37 1.88
C LEU A 57 12.49 -11.57 2.86
N TRP A 58 11.26 -11.27 2.45
CA TRP A 58 10.34 -10.41 3.22
C TRP A 58 9.05 -11.17 3.48
N LYS A 59 9.04 -11.91 4.57
CA LYS A 59 7.86 -12.67 4.97
C LYS A 59 6.66 -11.75 5.17
N GLY A 60 5.50 -12.16 4.66
CA GLY A 60 4.28 -11.37 4.71
C GLY A 60 4.09 -10.48 3.49
N ASN A 61 5.10 -10.36 2.63
CA ASN A 61 5.01 -9.63 1.37
C ASN A 61 4.85 -10.61 0.22
N TYR A 62 3.85 -10.38 -0.63
CA TYR A 62 3.50 -11.26 -1.74
C TYR A 62 3.58 -10.50 -3.04
N LYS A 63 4.22 -11.06 -4.05
CA LYS A 63 4.23 -10.48 -5.39
C LYS A 63 2.80 -10.39 -5.92
N VAL A 64 2.49 -9.32 -6.63
CA VAL A 64 1.18 -9.13 -7.26
C VAL A 64 1.33 -9.01 -8.76
N ARG A 65 0.31 -9.51 -9.47
CA ARG A 65 0.17 -9.24 -10.90
C ARG A 65 -0.33 -7.81 -11.05
N TYR A 66 0.59 -6.88 -11.12
CA TYR A 66 0.32 -5.44 -11.02
C TYR A 66 -0.59 -4.92 -12.16
N TRP A 67 -0.78 -5.69 -13.21
CA TRP A 67 -1.69 -5.37 -14.32
C TRP A 67 -3.14 -5.80 -14.05
N ASP A 68 -3.42 -6.51 -12.95
CA ASP A 68 -4.74 -7.02 -12.62
C ASP A 68 -5.66 -5.90 -12.16
N LYS A 69 -6.88 -5.86 -12.69
CA LYS A 69 -7.86 -4.81 -12.38
C LYS A 69 -8.28 -4.81 -10.91
N GLN A 70 -8.36 -5.97 -10.27
CA GLN A 70 -8.71 -6.04 -8.85
C GLN A 70 -7.63 -5.40 -7.98
N TRP A 71 -6.37 -5.57 -8.34
CA TRP A 71 -5.27 -4.88 -7.67
C TRP A 71 -5.34 -3.37 -7.90
N HIS A 72 -5.70 -2.95 -9.12
CA HIS A 72 -5.88 -1.52 -9.45
C HIS A 72 -6.95 -0.88 -8.58
N VAL A 73 -8.06 -1.58 -8.30
CA VAL A 73 -9.12 -1.05 -7.43
C VAL A 73 -8.59 -0.78 -6.03
N ILE A 74 -7.74 -1.66 -5.50
CA ILE A 74 -7.08 -1.45 -4.20
C ILE A 74 -6.19 -0.21 -4.24
N LEU A 75 -5.45 -0.02 -5.34
CA LEU A 75 -4.48 1.07 -5.45
C LEU A 75 -5.12 2.44 -5.68
N TYR A 76 -6.19 2.52 -6.46
CA TYR A 76 -6.76 3.84 -6.78
C TYR A 76 -8.28 3.87 -6.94
N GLY A 77 -8.97 2.83 -6.47
CA GLY A 77 -10.43 2.81 -6.50
C GLY A 77 -11.00 2.55 -7.87
N ASN A 78 -12.29 2.84 -8.02
CA ASN A 78 -13.02 2.61 -9.27
C ASN A 78 -12.94 3.78 -10.25
N GLY A 79 -12.26 4.86 -9.87
CA GLY A 79 -12.10 6.03 -10.70
C GLY A 79 -13.22 7.06 -10.60
N ASN A 80 -14.24 6.78 -9.81
CA ASN A 80 -15.41 7.66 -9.64
C ASN A 80 -15.43 8.39 -8.30
N GLU A 81 -14.54 8.05 -7.39
CA GLU A 81 -14.49 8.62 -6.04
C GLU A 81 -13.56 9.83 -5.99
N GLU A 82 -13.93 10.82 -5.20
CA GLU A 82 -13.06 11.95 -4.91
C GLU A 82 -11.83 11.49 -4.10
N LEU A 83 -10.67 12.04 -4.41
CA LEU A 83 -9.42 11.73 -3.71
C LEU A 83 -9.19 10.22 -3.57
N PHE A 84 -9.49 9.46 -4.63
CA PHE A 84 -9.32 8.01 -4.68
C PHE A 84 -10.24 7.22 -3.73
N GLY A 85 -11.21 7.87 -3.07
CA GLY A 85 -12.19 7.20 -2.23
C GLY A 85 -11.58 6.34 -1.13
N ASP A 86 -11.99 5.08 -1.03
CA ASP A 86 -11.53 4.12 -0.01
C ASP A 86 -10.33 3.28 -0.47
N SER A 87 -9.68 3.65 -1.55
CA SER A 87 -8.46 3.01 -2.02
C SER A 87 -7.30 3.23 -1.06
N TYR A 88 -6.18 2.53 -1.29
CA TYR A 88 -4.98 2.66 -0.46
C TYR A 88 -4.50 4.13 -0.36
N PRO A 89 -4.26 4.85 -1.49
CA PRO A 89 -3.89 6.28 -1.39
C PRO A 89 -4.97 7.13 -0.73
N GLY A 90 -6.25 6.84 -0.98
CA GLY A 90 -7.36 7.56 -0.35
C GLY A 90 -7.31 7.46 1.16
N ARG A 91 -7.02 6.27 1.68
CA ARG A 91 -6.86 6.07 3.13
C ARG A 91 -5.64 6.80 3.69
N VAL A 92 -4.56 6.85 2.93
CA VAL A 92 -3.36 7.61 3.30
C VAL A 92 -3.67 9.11 3.40
N ILE A 93 -4.39 9.65 2.41
CA ILE A 93 -4.83 11.05 2.42
C ILE A 93 -5.74 11.32 3.62
N ALA A 94 -6.73 10.44 3.85
CA ALA A 94 -7.66 10.60 4.97
C ALA A 94 -6.98 10.53 6.34
N ALA A 95 -5.86 9.81 6.44
CA ALA A 95 -5.07 9.75 7.67
C ALA A 95 -4.24 11.01 7.92
N GLY A 96 -4.14 11.91 6.93
CA GLY A 96 -3.46 13.20 7.07
C GLY A 96 -2.02 13.25 6.61
N PHE A 97 -1.51 12.20 5.97
CA PHE A 97 -0.15 12.20 5.40
C PHE A 97 -0.01 13.24 4.31
N ASP A 98 1.19 13.78 4.17
CA ASP A 98 1.50 14.79 3.16
C ASP A 98 1.70 14.20 1.76
N GLY A 99 2.04 12.92 1.67
CA GLY A 99 2.24 12.26 0.39
C GLY A 99 2.52 10.78 0.54
N VAL A 100 2.86 10.14 -0.58
CA VAL A 100 3.10 8.70 -0.65
C VAL A 100 4.40 8.44 -1.40
N TYR A 101 5.23 7.58 -0.85
CA TYR A 101 6.38 7.01 -1.55
C TYR A 101 5.96 5.65 -2.12
N MET A 102 5.90 5.55 -3.43
CA MET A 102 5.44 4.33 -4.11
C MET A 102 6.62 3.47 -4.55
N ASP A 103 6.62 2.22 -4.12
CA ASP A 103 7.65 1.24 -4.46
C ASP A 103 7.08 0.23 -5.45
N VAL A 104 7.60 0.23 -6.68
CA VAL A 104 7.12 -0.63 -7.77
C VAL A 104 8.24 -1.44 -8.44
N LEU A 105 9.50 -1.19 -8.07
CA LEU A 105 10.64 -1.59 -8.88
C LEU A 105 10.81 -3.10 -9.02
N ASP A 106 10.62 -3.85 -7.95
CA ASP A 106 10.93 -5.28 -7.95
C ASP A 106 9.89 -6.13 -8.68
N ALA A 107 8.65 -5.66 -8.77
CA ALA A 107 7.57 -6.43 -9.38
C ALA A 107 7.79 -6.66 -10.87
N ALA A 108 8.11 -5.60 -11.62
CA ALA A 108 8.36 -5.71 -13.05
C ALA A 108 9.52 -6.66 -13.34
N HIS A 109 10.60 -6.52 -12.58
CA HIS A 109 11.77 -7.36 -12.73
C HIS A 109 11.47 -8.84 -12.46
N TYR A 110 10.73 -9.11 -11.38
CA TYR A 110 10.31 -10.46 -11.02
C TYR A 110 9.55 -11.15 -12.17
N PHE A 111 8.58 -10.46 -12.76
CA PHE A 111 7.78 -11.05 -13.84
C PHE A 111 8.55 -11.17 -15.16
N GLN A 112 9.52 -10.31 -15.40
CA GLN A 112 10.39 -10.45 -16.57
C GLN A 112 11.24 -11.72 -16.49
N GLU A 113 11.77 -12.04 -15.32
CA GLU A 113 12.60 -13.23 -15.12
C GLU A 113 11.81 -14.52 -15.27
N LYS A 114 10.50 -14.50 -15.08
CA LYS A 114 9.64 -15.68 -15.19
C LYS A 114 9.25 -16.08 -16.62
N LYS A 115 9.55 -15.23 -17.57
CA LYS A 115 9.22 -15.52 -18.99
C LYS A 115 10.12 -16.56 -19.63
#